data_61cbb091f98d8c4a15a3fec9a174e1a8
#
_entry.id   61cbb091f98d8c4a15a3fec9a174e1a8
#
_cell.length_a   1.000
_cell.length_b   1.000
_cell.length_c   1.000
_cell.angle_alpha   90.00
_cell.angle_beta   90.00
_cell.angle_gamma   90.00
#
_symmetry.space_group_name_H-M   'P 1'
#
loop_
_entity.id
_entity.type
_entity.pdbx_description
1 polymer ?
#
loop_
_entity_poly.entity_id
_entity_poly.type
_entity_poly.pdbx_seq_one_letter_code
_entity_poly.pdbx_strand_id
1 'polypeptide(L)'
;MTMTMVAIAEHTMPVHVVLRRLINEMRDQRRCDRITIVRPSYQASFYLRRALAKEGLFNVDFTRLEDVAEYLAGDEFRQPLLHDLQASEFVFEAARDESLGTKLGGELVSPQLQTALHSTFRQLELLDRHQLDALAAKDDIQGELVARFEKYLQLAASYRRGALVAEQAAKHVRSAAPSERLKALGTVLLIEASPVAPTQRSLFHALSEMPGAVTVKIARSKSKPVRPLHTNTHNLRLKPIGVPDVAMEVRSVVREIVNQARSGKRFNQLAVVFEDDSYSNRIAEALELADIPVSGPDRTALIDTPEGQFVNGLLDVF
;
A
#
# COMPACT_ATOMS: atom_id res chain seq x y z
N MET A 1 -0.38 1.40 33.85
CA MET A 1 0.39 0.40 33.09
C MET A 1 -0.49 -0.03 31.92
N THR A 2 -0.23 0.52 30.75
CA THR A 2 -1.07 0.29 29.54
C THR A 2 -0.64 -1.04 28.94
N MET A 3 -1.50 -2.04 29.01
CA MET A 3 -1.21 -3.38 28.46
C MET A 3 -1.54 -3.36 26.97
N THR A 4 -0.51 -3.25 26.13
CA THR A 4 -0.67 -3.39 24.68
C THR A 4 -0.89 -4.85 24.35
N MET A 5 -2.07 -5.20 23.84
CA MET A 5 -2.36 -6.58 23.46
C MET A 5 -1.83 -6.84 22.05
N VAL A 6 -0.94 -7.80 21.91
CA VAL A 6 -0.38 -8.23 20.63
C VAL A 6 -0.96 -9.60 20.30
N ALA A 7 -1.78 -9.67 19.26
CA ALA A 7 -2.25 -10.93 18.71
C ALA A 7 -1.34 -11.36 17.54
N ILE A 8 -0.85 -12.59 17.57
CA ILE A 8 -0.01 -13.13 16.51
C ILE A 8 -0.88 -14.05 15.65
N ALA A 9 -1.06 -13.66 14.38
CA ALA A 9 -1.64 -14.56 13.39
C ALA A 9 -0.54 -15.51 12.91
N GLU A 10 -0.62 -16.77 13.30
CA GLU A 10 0.27 -17.81 12.79
C GLU A 10 -0.06 -18.13 11.32
N HIS A 11 0.90 -18.61 10.56
CA HIS A 11 0.73 -18.99 9.14
C HIS A 11 -0.40 -20.00 8.89
N THR A 12 -0.84 -20.70 9.93
CA THR A 12 -1.91 -21.71 9.88
C THR A 12 -3.30 -21.13 10.06
N MET A 13 -3.41 -19.89 10.60
CA MET A 13 -4.70 -19.27 10.89
C MET A 13 -4.91 -18.03 10.01
N PRO A 14 -5.93 -18.01 9.15
CA PRO A 14 -6.23 -16.84 8.33
C PRO A 14 -6.50 -15.60 9.18
N VAL A 15 -5.97 -14.45 8.77
CA VAL A 15 -6.08 -13.16 9.51
C VAL A 15 -7.53 -12.83 9.85
N HIS A 16 -8.49 -13.11 8.96
CA HIS A 16 -9.90 -12.85 9.22
C HIS A 16 -10.47 -13.68 10.40
N VAL A 17 -9.94 -14.88 10.66
CA VAL A 17 -10.36 -15.70 11.82
C VAL A 17 -9.86 -15.07 13.12
N VAL A 18 -8.60 -14.61 13.14
CA VAL A 18 -8.04 -13.89 14.30
C VAL A 18 -8.81 -12.60 14.57
N LEU A 19 -9.05 -11.81 13.53
CA LEU A 19 -9.83 -10.58 13.65
C LEU A 19 -11.25 -10.84 14.14
N ARG A 20 -11.91 -11.90 13.65
CA ARG A 20 -13.24 -12.29 14.10
C ARG A 20 -13.26 -12.57 15.60
N ARG A 21 -12.32 -13.36 16.06
CA ARG A 21 -12.20 -13.68 17.48
C ARG A 21 -12.01 -12.42 18.32
N LEU A 22 -11.10 -11.56 17.93
CA LEU A 22 -10.85 -10.29 18.62
C LEU A 22 -12.08 -9.37 18.63
N ILE A 23 -12.78 -9.24 17.50
CA ILE A 23 -14.01 -8.44 17.41
C ILE A 23 -15.08 -9.01 18.36
N ASN A 24 -15.25 -10.33 18.43
CA ASN A 24 -16.22 -10.95 19.33
C ASN A 24 -15.83 -10.74 20.80
N GLU A 25 -14.56 -10.96 21.17
CA GLU A 25 -14.07 -10.70 22.54
C GLU A 25 -14.28 -9.25 22.98
N MET A 26 -14.05 -8.27 22.06
CA MET A 26 -14.31 -6.86 22.34
C MET A 26 -15.81 -6.57 22.49
N ARG A 27 -16.67 -7.24 21.74
CA ARG A 27 -18.12 -7.06 21.77
C ARG A 27 -18.78 -7.68 22.97
N ASP A 28 -18.23 -8.75 23.50
CA ASP A 28 -18.72 -9.34 24.76
C ASP A 28 -18.57 -8.35 25.91
N GLN A 29 -17.57 -7.48 25.85
CA GLN A 29 -17.34 -6.42 26.83
C GLN A 29 -18.10 -5.12 26.52
N ARG A 30 -18.24 -4.75 25.24
CA ARG A 30 -18.80 -3.47 24.77
C ARG A 30 -19.57 -3.64 23.46
N ARG A 31 -20.82 -4.02 23.53
CA ARG A 31 -21.63 -4.49 22.38
C ARG A 31 -21.77 -3.54 21.19
N CYS A 32 -21.72 -2.24 21.42
CA CYS A 32 -22.02 -1.24 20.38
C CYS A 32 -20.85 -0.30 20.06
N ASP A 33 -19.70 -0.44 20.72
CA ASP A 33 -18.58 0.47 20.49
C ASP A 33 -18.03 0.32 19.07
N ARG A 34 -17.59 1.45 18.51
CA ARG A 34 -16.95 1.47 17.19
C ARG A 34 -15.61 0.75 17.26
N ILE A 35 -15.33 -0.05 16.23
CA ILE A 35 -14.04 -0.71 16.03
C ILE A 35 -13.46 -0.22 14.72
N THR A 36 -12.28 0.37 14.76
CA THR A 36 -11.56 0.81 13.57
C THR A 36 -10.41 -0.14 13.28
N ILE A 37 -10.46 -0.81 12.14
CA ILE A 37 -9.42 -1.73 11.65
C ILE A 37 -8.52 -0.97 10.69
N VAL A 38 -7.28 -0.69 11.13
CA VAL A 38 -6.24 -0.07 10.31
C VAL A 38 -5.48 -1.15 9.55
N ARG A 39 -5.49 -1.04 8.25
CA ARG A 39 -5.02 -2.05 7.29
C ARG A 39 -3.90 -1.55 6.38
N PRO A 40 -3.06 -2.44 5.86
CA PRO A 40 -1.92 -2.05 5.02
C PRO A 40 -2.31 -1.62 3.60
N SER A 41 -3.44 -2.08 3.04
CA SER A 41 -3.86 -1.75 1.68
C SER A 41 -5.37 -1.75 1.48
N TYR A 42 -5.83 -1.04 0.43
CA TYR A 42 -7.25 -1.01 0.07
C TYR A 42 -7.79 -2.39 -0.31
N GLN A 43 -7.04 -3.15 -1.07
CA GLN A 43 -7.42 -4.51 -1.50
C GLN A 43 -7.61 -5.45 -0.32
N ALA A 44 -6.69 -5.41 0.67
CA ALA A 44 -6.81 -6.22 1.87
C ALA A 44 -8.15 -5.99 2.60
N SER A 45 -8.68 -4.75 2.59
CA SER A 45 -9.95 -4.45 3.24
C SER A 45 -11.13 -5.10 2.55
N PHE A 46 -11.15 -5.13 1.24
CA PHE A 46 -12.27 -5.73 0.50
C PHE A 46 -12.42 -7.21 0.85
N TYR A 47 -11.32 -7.95 0.85
CA TYR A 47 -11.33 -9.36 1.23
C TYR A 47 -11.67 -9.59 2.70
N LEU A 48 -11.07 -8.80 3.59
CA LEU A 48 -11.35 -8.91 5.03
C LEU A 48 -12.81 -8.55 5.34
N ARG A 49 -13.33 -7.45 4.78
CA ARG A 49 -14.73 -7.05 4.96
C ARG A 49 -15.67 -8.16 4.47
N ARG A 50 -15.44 -8.72 3.28
CA ARG A 50 -16.24 -9.81 2.73
C ARG A 50 -16.16 -11.08 3.58
N ALA A 51 -14.96 -11.45 4.05
CA ALA A 51 -14.78 -12.63 4.89
C ALA A 51 -15.44 -12.47 6.27
N LEU A 52 -15.36 -11.27 6.85
CA LEU A 52 -15.94 -10.97 8.15
C LEU A 52 -17.46 -10.72 8.09
N ALA A 53 -17.98 -10.22 6.97
CA ALA A 53 -19.42 -9.90 6.82
C ALA A 53 -20.33 -11.13 6.84
N LYS A 54 -19.80 -12.34 6.57
CA LYS A 54 -20.61 -13.58 6.54
C LYS A 54 -21.42 -13.84 7.81
N GLU A 55 -20.96 -13.37 8.95
CA GLU A 55 -21.60 -13.54 10.26
C GLU A 55 -22.13 -12.22 10.84
N GLY A 56 -22.18 -11.19 10.01
CA GLY A 56 -22.59 -9.84 10.39
C GLY A 56 -21.43 -9.00 10.93
N LEU A 57 -21.32 -7.78 10.43
CA LEU A 57 -20.44 -6.74 10.93
C LEU A 57 -21.28 -5.53 11.30
N PHE A 58 -21.25 -5.14 12.55
CA PHE A 58 -21.90 -3.92 13.00
C PHE A 58 -20.85 -2.97 13.57
N ASN A 59 -20.90 -1.69 13.18
CA ASN A 59 -20.03 -0.62 13.67
C ASN A 59 -18.52 -0.97 13.61
N VAL A 60 -18.08 -1.58 12.48
CA VAL A 60 -16.69 -1.92 12.19
C VAL A 60 -16.27 -1.19 10.92
N ASP A 61 -15.29 -0.31 11.05
CA ASP A 61 -14.70 0.42 9.94
C ASP A 61 -13.34 -0.15 9.53
N PHE A 62 -13.07 -0.08 8.22
CA PHE A 62 -11.78 -0.46 7.65
C PHE A 62 -11.16 0.77 7.01
N THR A 63 -10.01 1.17 7.50
CA THR A 63 -9.31 2.38 7.06
C THR A 63 -7.83 2.12 6.85
N ARG A 64 -7.13 2.99 6.14
CA ARG A 64 -5.68 2.96 6.01
C ARG A 64 -5.07 3.89 7.07
N LEU A 65 -3.77 3.72 7.30
CA LEU A 65 -3.04 4.57 8.23
C LEU A 65 -3.01 6.03 7.76
N GLU A 66 -2.92 6.24 6.44
CA GLU A 66 -2.97 7.57 5.81
C GLU A 66 -4.32 8.26 6.05
N ASP A 67 -5.42 7.51 5.89
CA ASP A 67 -6.77 8.04 6.10
C ASP A 67 -7.00 8.42 7.57
N VAL A 68 -6.42 7.63 8.50
CA VAL A 68 -6.44 7.96 9.93
C VAL A 68 -5.62 9.22 10.21
N ALA A 69 -4.44 9.34 9.59
CA ALA A 69 -3.60 10.54 9.72
C ALA A 69 -4.37 11.79 9.26
N GLU A 70 -4.97 11.73 8.09
CA GLU A 70 -5.75 12.84 7.52
C GLU A 70 -6.97 13.17 8.39
N TYR A 71 -7.69 12.17 8.89
CA TYR A 71 -8.82 12.36 9.79
C TYR A 71 -8.43 13.04 11.11
N LEU A 72 -7.28 12.68 11.67
CA LEU A 72 -6.85 13.22 12.97
C LEU A 72 -6.24 14.63 12.86
N ALA A 73 -5.47 14.91 11.82
CA ALA A 73 -4.64 16.10 11.73
C ALA A 73 -4.86 16.94 10.45
N GLY A 74 -5.64 16.46 9.47
CA GLY A 74 -5.75 17.12 8.17
C GLY A 74 -6.20 18.57 8.23
N ASP A 75 -7.13 18.91 9.12
CA ASP A 75 -7.67 20.27 9.24
C ASP A 75 -6.72 21.29 9.89
N GLU A 76 -5.63 20.83 10.51
CA GLU A 76 -4.63 21.74 11.08
C GLU A 76 -3.73 22.36 10.03
N PHE A 77 -3.66 21.71 8.87
CA PHE A 77 -2.90 22.21 7.75
C PHE A 77 -3.76 23.17 6.93
N ARG A 78 -3.37 24.44 6.92
CA ARG A 78 -3.94 25.45 5.99
C ARG A 78 -3.49 25.21 4.55
N GLN A 79 -2.45 24.44 4.37
CA GLN A 79 -1.86 24.10 3.07
C GLN A 79 -2.74 23.10 2.33
N PRO A 80 -2.92 23.27 1.01
CA PRO A 80 -3.62 22.27 0.18
C PRO A 80 -2.84 20.95 0.15
N LEU A 81 -3.55 19.85 -0.07
CA LEU A 81 -2.91 18.54 -0.28
C LEU A 81 -2.12 18.56 -1.59
N LEU A 82 -0.90 18.04 -1.56
CA LEU A 82 -0.12 17.83 -2.77
C LEU A 82 -0.72 16.68 -3.58
N HIS A 83 -1.34 16.99 -4.70
CA HIS A 83 -1.89 16.01 -5.63
C HIS A 83 -0.80 15.44 -6.56
N ASP A 84 -1.04 14.22 -7.07
CA ASP A 84 -0.07 13.52 -7.91
C ASP A 84 0.37 14.30 -9.15
N LEU A 85 -0.53 15.04 -9.79
CA LEU A 85 -0.20 15.89 -10.95
C LEU A 85 0.79 17.01 -10.57
N GLN A 86 0.54 17.73 -9.48
CA GLN A 86 1.44 18.78 -8.98
C GLN A 86 2.77 18.19 -8.53
N ALA A 87 2.74 17.03 -7.87
CA ALA A 87 3.95 16.31 -7.51
C ALA A 87 4.79 15.94 -8.74
N SER A 88 4.15 15.47 -9.82
CA SER A 88 4.82 15.17 -11.10
C SER A 88 5.44 16.41 -11.74
N GLU A 89 4.77 17.56 -11.70
CA GLU A 89 5.30 18.83 -12.17
C GLU A 89 6.55 19.25 -11.39
N PHE A 90 6.49 19.20 -10.06
CA PHE A 90 7.65 19.52 -9.22
C PHE A 90 8.82 18.54 -9.39
N VAL A 91 8.53 17.27 -9.65
CA VAL A 91 9.54 16.28 -10.04
C VAL A 91 10.19 16.66 -11.36
N PHE A 92 9.39 17.07 -12.34
CA PHE A 92 9.89 17.51 -13.63
C PHE A 92 10.79 18.75 -13.53
N GLU A 93 10.36 19.77 -12.77
CA GLU A 93 11.18 20.96 -12.49
C GLU A 93 12.49 20.62 -11.78
N ALA A 94 12.44 19.78 -10.75
CA ALA A 94 13.64 19.33 -10.06
C ALA A 94 14.57 18.51 -10.96
N ALA A 95 14.02 17.74 -11.90
CA ALA A 95 14.79 16.97 -12.86
C ALA A 95 15.47 17.82 -13.93
N ARG A 96 14.91 18.97 -14.29
CA ARG A 96 15.47 19.91 -15.28
C ARG A 96 16.56 20.82 -14.72
N ASP A 97 16.68 20.93 -13.41
CA ASP A 97 17.62 21.86 -12.77
C ASP A 97 19.08 21.37 -12.98
N GLU A 98 19.75 21.92 -14.00
CA GLU A 98 21.13 21.58 -14.35
C GLU A 98 22.15 21.98 -13.29
N SER A 99 21.81 22.91 -12.40
CA SER A 99 22.68 23.32 -11.31
C SER A 99 22.94 22.20 -10.30
N LEU A 100 22.07 21.18 -10.28
CA LEU A 100 22.16 20.02 -9.38
C LEU A 100 22.98 18.86 -9.97
N GLY A 101 23.39 18.95 -11.24
CA GLY A 101 24.14 17.93 -11.95
C GLY A 101 23.46 17.51 -13.26
N THR A 102 24.12 16.71 -14.06
CA THR A 102 23.66 16.29 -15.39
C THR A 102 23.60 14.77 -15.59
N LYS A 103 23.83 13.99 -14.52
CA LYS A 103 23.85 12.52 -14.61
C LYS A 103 22.42 11.92 -14.57
N LEU A 104 21.51 12.53 -13.84
CA LEU A 104 20.12 12.08 -13.64
C LEU A 104 19.08 13.00 -14.24
N GLY A 105 19.47 14.05 -14.96
CA GLY A 105 18.54 14.99 -15.54
C GLY A 105 19.25 16.00 -16.43
N GLY A 106 18.56 17.08 -16.77
CA GLY A 106 19.04 18.14 -17.63
C GLY A 106 17.91 18.70 -18.50
N GLU A 107 18.23 19.39 -19.54
CA GLU A 107 17.26 20.07 -20.42
C GLU A 107 16.21 19.10 -21.02
N LEU A 108 16.63 17.87 -21.34
CA LEU A 108 15.76 16.83 -21.92
C LEU A 108 15.44 15.75 -20.86
N VAL A 109 14.30 15.89 -20.19
CA VAL A 109 13.77 14.88 -19.27
C VAL A 109 12.76 13.99 -20.00
N SER A 110 13.09 12.71 -20.16
CA SER A 110 12.14 11.77 -20.78
C SER A 110 10.98 11.45 -19.82
N PRO A 111 9.76 11.12 -20.33
CA PRO A 111 8.64 10.71 -19.50
C PRO A 111 8.96 9.50 -18.59
N GLN A 112 9.79 8.57 -19.09
CA GLN A 112 10.22 7.40 -18.32
C GLN A 112 11.11 7.81 -17.13
N LEU A 113 12.03 8.74 -17.33
CA LEU A 113 12.87 9.29 -16.27
C LEU A 113 12.02 10.04 -15.23
N GLN A 114 11.09 10.87 -15.67
CA GLN A 114 10.16 11.57 -14.80
C GLN A 114 9.36 10.60 -13.92
N THR A 115 8.82 9.55 -14.51
CA THR A 115 8.06 8.51 -13.78
C THR A 115 8.96 7.78 -12.77
N ALA A 116 10.19 7.43 -13.17
CA ALA A 116 11.16 6.79 -12.29
C ALA A 116 11.54 7.70 -11.11
N LEU A 117 11.83 8.97 -11.36
CA LEU A 117 12.14 9.95 -10.32
C LEU A 117 10.95 10.18 -9.39
N HIS A 118 9.72 10.29 -9.92
CA HIS A 118 8.52 10.43 -9.09
C HIS A 118 8.35 9.24 -8.14
N SER A 119 8.50 8.02 -8.65
CA SER A 119 8.46 6.81 -7.82
C SER A 119 9.58 6.79 -6.78
N THR A 120 10.79 7.20 -7.16
CA THR A 120 11.95 7.25 -6.29
C THR A 120 11.80 8.33 -5.21
N PHE A 121 11.31 9.52 -5.56
CA PHE A 121 11.07 10.60 -4.57
C PHE A 121 10.04 10.20 -3.54
N ARG A 122 8.98 9.48 -3.94
CA ARG A 122 8.03 8.88 -2.98
C ARG A 122 8.71 7.90 -2.01
N GLN A 123 9.71 7.15 -2.47
CA GLN A 123 10.49 6.28 -1.59
C GLN A 123 11.44 7.10 -0.69
N LEU A 124 12.05 8.16 -1.21
CA LEU A 124 12.91 9.04 -0.42
C LEU A 124 12.14 9.82 0.65
N GLU A 125 10.87 10.16 0.43
CA GLU A 125 10.00 10.72 1.48
C GLU A 125 9.84 9.81 2.70
N LEU A 126 10.09 8.51 2.54
CA LEU A 126 10.05 7.53 3.62
C LEU A 126 11.33 7.50 4.46
N LEU A 127 12.39 8.18 4.04
CA LEU A 127 13.68 8.20 4.70
C LEU A 127 13.78 9.40 5.66
N ASP A 128 14.48 9.22 6.77
CA ASP A 128 14.85 10.30 7.65
C ASP A 128 16.08 11.07 7.12
N ARG A 129 16.40 12.21 7.74
CA ARG A 129 17.52 13.06 7.30
C ARG A 129 18.86 12.33 7.31
N HIS A 130 19.13 11.55 8.34
CA HIS A 130 20.40 10.80 8.45
C HIS A 130 20.53 9.76 7.33
N GLN A 131 19.42 9.09 6.97
CA GLN A 131 19.39 8.14 5.86
C GLN A 131 19.61 8.82 4.50
N LEU A 132 19.04 10.01 4.30
CA LEU A 132 19.25 10.81 3.09
C LEU A 132 20.71 11.27 2.98
N ASP A 133 21.31 11.76 4.06
CA ASP A 133 22.71 12.18 4.10
C ASP A 133 23.65 10.99 3.83
N ALA A 134 23.36 9.82 4.41
CA ALA A 134 24.11 8.60 4.15
C ALA A 134 23.97 8.10 2.70
N LEU A 135 22.78 8.31 2.08
CA LEU A 135 22.58 8.00 0.67
C LEU A 135 23.38 8.95 -0.23
N ALA A 136 23.34 10.25 0.04
CA ALA A 136 24.05 11.27 -0.73
C ALA A 136 25.59 11.06 -0.70
N ALA A 137 26.11 10.55 0.40
CA ALA A 137 27.55 10.32 0.58
C ALA A 137 28.10 9.08 -0.16
N LYS A 138 27.26 8.23 -0.77
CA LYS A 138 27.71 6.97 -1.37
C LYS A 138 28.42 7.18 -2.71
N ASP A 139 27.84 7.96 -3.60
CA ASP A 139 28.40 8.30 -4.91
C ASP A 139 27.74 9.57 -5.46
N ASP A 140 28.33 10.10 -6.55
CA ASP A 140 27.86 11.34 -7.18
C ASP A 140 26.43 11.25 -7.74
N ILE A 141 26.01 10.07 -8.20
CA ILE A 141 24.65 9.88 -8.75
C ILE A 141 23.63 9.94 -7.64
N GLN A 142 23.93 9.29 -6.52
CA GLN A 142 23.06 9.32 -5.34
C GLN A 142 23.06 10.70 -4.67
N GLY A 143 24.20 11.39 -4.68
CA GLY A 143 24.28 12.79 -4.26
C GLY A 143 23.39 13.71 -5.10
N GLU A 144 23.45 13.59 -6.42
CA GLU A 144 22.59 14.34 -7.34
C GLU A 144 21.10 13.97 -7.13
N LEU A 145 20.78 12.69 -6.93
CA LEU A 145 19.42 12.24 -6.66
C LEU A 145 18.84 12.90 -5.41
N VAL A 146 19.62 12.94 -4.32
CA VAL A 146 19.18 13.58 -3.07
C VAL A 146 19.05 15.09 -3.24
N ALA A 147 19.97 15.75 -3.95
CA ALA A 147 19.88 17.19 -4.22
C ALA A 147 18.62 17.53 -5.02
N ARG A 148 18.26 16.73 -6.03
CA ARG A 148 17.02 16.89 -6.80
C ARG A 148 15.77 16.62 -5.93
N PHE A 149 15.83 15.65 -5.06
CA PHE A 149 14.78 15.41 -4.08
C PHE A 149 14.59 16.58 -3.10
N GLU A 150 15.68 17.19 -2.63
CA GLU A 150 15.61 18.39 -1.79
C GLU A 150 14.99 19.58 -2.54
N LYS A 151 15.31 19.77 -3.81
CA LYS A 151 14.67 20.76 -4.68
C LYS A 151 13.17 20.51 -4.79
N TYR A 152 12.77 19.26 -5.05
CA TYR A 152 11.35 18.84 -5.05
C TYR A 152 10.67 19.21 -3.71
N LEU A 153 11.32 18.95 -2.57
CA LEU A 153 10.77 19.32 -1.26
C LEU A 153 10.60 20.82 -1.07
N GLN A 154 11.50 21.63 -1.64
CA GLN A 154 11.40 23.09 -1.63
C GLN A 154 10.20 23.56 -2.45
N LEU A 155 10.02 23.02 -3.67
CA LEU A 155 8.87 23.33 -4.52
C LEU A 155 7.55 22.92 -3.87
N ALA A 156 7.54 21.78 -3.19
CA ALA A 156 6.39 21.25 -2.48
C ALA A 156 6.15 21.90 -1.09
N ALA A 157 6.97 22.87 -0.66
CA ALA A 157 6.90 23.41 0.71
C ALA A 157 5.56 24.10 1.05
N SER A 158 4.85 24.63 0.04
CA SER A 158 3.53 25.23 0.19
C SER A 158 2.38 24.21 0.26
N TYR A 159 2.68 22.94 0.11
CA TYR A 159 1.70 21.84 0.13
C TYR A 159 1.92 20.95 1.35
N ARG A 160 0.81 20.39 1.87
CA ARG A 160 0.92 19.34 2.89
C ARG A 160 1.21 17.99 2.25
N ARG A 161 2.19 17.30 2.81
CA ARG A 161 2.59 15.95 2.39
C ARG A 161 2.16 14.93 3.44
N GLY A 162 1.88 13.69 3.01
CA GLY A 162 1.38 12.65 3.90
C GLY A 162 2.27 12.36 5.12
N ALA A 163 3.60 12.49 4.97
CA ALA A 163 4.54 12.33 6.08
C ALA A 163 4.33 13.36 7.21
N LEU A 164 4.11 14.64 6.86
CA LEU A 164 3.86 15.70 7.84
C LEU A 164 2.52 15.50 8.56
N VAL A 165 1.50 15.07 7.82
CA VAL A 165 0.18 14.76 8.38
C VAL A 165 0.26 13.61 9.37
N ALA A 166 1.00 12.54 9.04
CA ALA A 166 1.21 11.39 9.93
C ALA A 166 1.96 11.77 11.22
N GLU A 167 2.97 12.63 11.12
CA GLU A 167 3.71 13.11 12.29
C GLU A 167 2.80 13.94 13.21
N GLN A 168 2.01 14.85 12.65
CA GLN A 168 1.09 15.68 13.40
C GLN A 168 -0.02 14.85 14.05
N ALA A 169 -0.58 13.89 13.32
CA ALA A 169 -1.54 12.92 13.86
C ALA A 169 -0.95 12.13 15.04
N ALA A 170 0.32 11.72 14.95
CA ALA A 170 1.00 11.05 16.06
C ALA A 170 1.13 11.94 17.30
N LYS A 171 1.37 13.24 17.14
CA LYS A 171 1.37 14.21 18.25
C LYS A 171 -0.01 14.30 18.89
N HIS A 172 -1.09 14.33 18.10
CA HIS A 172 -2.46 14.32 18.61
C HIS A 172 -2.77 13.07 19.45
N VAL A 173 -2.38 11.90 18.94
CA VAL A 173 -2.61 10.64 19.66
C VAL A 173 -1.88 10.61 21.01
N ARG A 174 -0.68 11.21 21.07
CA ARG A 174 0.13 11.28 22.31
C ARG A 174 -0.26 12.42 23.25
N SER A 175 -1.13 13.33 22.81
CA SER A 175 -1.53 14.46 23.65
C SER A 175 -2.31 13.98 24.88
N ALA A 176 -2.16 14.69 26.00
CA ALA A 176 -2.79 14.33 27.28
C ALA A 176 -4.34 14.40 27.25
N ALA A 177 -4.89 15.22 26.35
CA ALA A 177 -6.34 15.38 26.17
C ALA A 177 -6.75 14.70 24.86
N PRO A 178 -7.43 13.51 24.90
CA PRO A 178 -7.91 12.85 23.69
C PRO A 178 -8.95 13.73 22.99
N SER A 179 -8.68 14.05 21.72
CA SER A 179 -9.60 14.81 20.88
C SER A 179 -10.90 14.01 20.63
N GLU A 180 -12.00 14.69 20.34
CA GLU A 180 -13.26 14.01 19.96
C GLU A 180 -13.07 13.10 18.73
N ARG A 181 -12.18 13.48 17.80
CA ARG A 181 -11.81 12.65 16.65
C ARG A 181 -11.12 11.35 17.06
N LEU A 182 -10.23 11.43 18.04
CA LEU A 182 -9.56 10.24 18.56
C LEU A 182 -10.55 9.29 19.25
N LYS A 183 -11.46 9.84 20.03
CA LYS A 183 -12.55 9.06 20.65
C LYS A 183 -13.47 8.43 19.62
N ALA A 184 -13.75 9.15 18.51
CA ALA A 184 -14.61 8.67 17.43
C ALA A 184 -14.00 7.49 16.65
N LEU A 185 -12.70 7.22 16.74
CA LEU A 185 -12.11 5.99 16.20
C LEU A 185 -12.56 4.73 16.95
N GLY A 186 -12.97 4.87 18.22
CA GLY A 186 -13.32 3.75 19.08
C GLY A 186 -12.12 2.85 19.39
N THR A 187 -12.34 1.54 19.42
CA THR A 187 -11.25 0.58 19.61
C THR A 187 -10.47 0.39 18.32
N VAL A 188 -9.15 0.54 18.36
CA VAL A 188 -8.28 0.47 17.19
C VAL A 188 -7.62 -0.91 17.09
N LEU A 189 -7.81 -1.57 15.95
CA LEU A 189 -7.12 -2.81 15.56
C LEU A 189 -6.13 -2.50 14.45
N LEU A 190 -4.84 -2.66 14.72
CA LEU A 190 -3.76 -2.42 13.76
C LEU A 190 -3.31 -3.74 13.14
N ILE A 191 -3.31 -3.84 11.79
CA ILE A 191 -2.80 -5.02 11.10
C ILE A 191 -1.39 -4.73 10.60
N GLU A 192 -0.39 -5.39 11.19
CA GLU A 192 1.01 -5.30 10.79
C GLU A 192 1.36 -6.47 9.86
N ALA A 193 1.07 -6.31 8.55
CA ALA A 193 1.35 -7.33 7.53
C ALA A 193 2.73 -7.19 6.88
N SER A 194 3.30 -5.98 6.90
CA SER A 194 4.61 -5.63 6.34
C SER A 194 5.25 -4.55 7.20
N PRO A 195 6.55 -4.30 7.07
CA PRO A 195 7.17 -3.17 7.75
C PRO A 195 6.43 -1.88 7.43
N VAL A 196 6.04 -1.16 8.48
CA VAL A 196 5.39 0.15 8.33
C VAL A 196 6.40 1.14 7.76
N ALA A 197 5.98 1.95 6.80
CA ALA A 197 6.81 2.98 6.20
C ALA A 197 7.43 3.90 7.29
N PRO A 198 8.70 4.27 7.19
CA PRO A 198 9.38 5.08 8.21
C PRO A 198 8.60 6.33 8.62
N THR A 199 8.05 7.07 7.65
CA THR A 199 7.26 8.28 7.88
C THR A 199 5.95 8.03 8.63
N GLN A 200 5.42 6.83 8.58
CA GLN A 200 4.18 6.45 9.24
C GLN A 200 4.39 5.71 10.58
N ARG A 201 5.63 5.34 10.88
CA ARG A 201 5.96 4.59 12.11
C ARG A 201 5.54 5.33 13.37
N SER A 202 5.75 6.65 13.40
CA SER A 202 5.40 7.48 14.55
C SER A 202 3.90 7.40 14.88
N LEU A 203 3.04 7.49 13.85
CA LEU A 203 1.60 7.35 14.01
C LEU A 203 1.21 5.91 14.38
N PHE A 204 1.78 4.92 13.70
CA PHE A 204 1.51 3.52 14.00
C PHE A 204 1.82 3.17 15.46
N HIS A 205 3.00 3.59 15.96
CA HIS A 205 3.38 3.39 17.36
C HIS A 205 2.44 4.15 18.30
N ALA A 206 2.14 5.42 18.02
CA ALA A 206 1.23 6.17 18.84
C ALA A 206 -0.15 5.50 18.97
N LEU A 207 -0.71 5.00 17.87
CA LEU A 207 -1.97 4.27 17.87
C LEU A 207 -1.86 2.93 18.60
N SER A 208 -0.74 2.22 18.48
CA SER A 208 -0.54 0.93 19.14
C SER A 208 -0.39 1.05 20.67
N GLU A 209 0.00 2.22 21.14
CA GLU A 209 0.14 2.55 22.57
C GLU A 209 -1.17 3.07 23.19
N MET A 210 -2.22 3.30 22.40
CA MET A 210 -3.50 3.74 22.91
C MET A 210 -4.14 2.70 23.84
N PRO A 211 -4.82 3.14 24.90
CA PRO A 211 -5.58 2.23 25.76
C PRO A 211 -6.62 1.42 24.97
N GLY A 212 -6.53 0.10 25.05
CA GLY A 212 -7.45 -0.81 24.36
C GLY A 212 -7.13 -1.04 22.86
N ALA A 213 -6.07 -0.45 22.32
CA ALA A 213 -5.60 -0.79 20.98
C ALA A 213 -4.99 -2.20 20.94
N VAL A 214 -5.22 -2.90 19.83
CA VAL A 214 -4.67 -4.25 19.60
C VAL A 214 -3.91 -4.28 18.30
N THR A 215 -2.66 -4.74 18.34
CA THR A 215 -1.85 -4.95 17.14
C THR A 215 -1.87 -6.42 16.75
N VAL A 216 -2.33 -6.71 15.54
CA VAL A 216 -2.30 -8.04 14.93
C VAL A 216 -1.07 -8.14 14.04
N LYS A 217 -0.06 -8.86 14.52
CA LYS A 217 1.16 -9.13 13.75
C LYS A 217 0.99 -10.38 12.91
N ILE A 218 1.27 -10.28 11.62
CA ILE A 218 1.33 -11.43 10.74
C ILE A 218 2.77 -11.96 10.79
N ALA A 219 2.99 -13.03 11.54
CA ALA A 219 4.31 -13.63 11.68
C ALA A 219 4.75 -14.22 10.33
N ARG A 220 5.78 -13.64 9.72
CA ARG A 220 6.54 -14.30 8.66
C ARG A 220 7.48 -15.29 9.32
N SER A 221 7.19 -16.58 9.20
CA SER A 221 8.10 -17.61 9.72
C SER A 221 9.44 -17.50 8.99
N LYS A 222 10.47 -17.02 9.69
CA LYS A 222 11.88 -17.19 9.28
C LYS A 222 12.44 -18.54 9.71
N SER A 223 11.66 -19.35 10.43
CA SER A 223 12.09 -20.67 10.89
C SER A 223 11.95 -21.68 9.76
N LYS A 224 12.92 -22.61 9.70
CA LYS A 224 12.89 -23.83 8.88
C LYS A 224 11.48 -24.42 8.89
N PRO A 225 11.02 -25.02 7.78
CA PRO A 225 9.69 -25.59 7.70
C PRO A 225 9.48 -26.51 8.90
N VAL A 226 8.75 -26.03 9.87
CA VAL A 226 8.24 -26.85 10.96
C VAL A 226 7.32 -27.86 10.25
N ARG A 227 7.58 -29.16 10.45
CA ARG A 227 6.71 -30.21 9.95
C ARG A 227 5.26 -29.79 10.19
N PRO A 228 4.42 -29.72 9.16
CA PRO A 228 3.01 -29.37 9.34
C PRO A 228 2.42 -30.35 10.32
N LEU A 229 2.00 -29.88 11.48
CA LEU A 229 1.02 -30.59 12.29
C LEU A 229 -0.19 -30.82 11.37
N HIS A 230 -0.65 -32.05 11.31
CA HIS A 230 -1.71 -32.54 10.46
C HIS A 230 -3.01 -31.74 10.62
N THR A 231 -3.08 -30.58 10.06
CA THR A 231 -4.31 -29.91 9.70
C THR A 231 -4.41 -30.02 8.20
N ASN A 232 -5.53 -30.45 7.67
CA ASN A 232 -5.82 -30.67 6.25
C ASN A 232 -5.25 -29.55 5.34
N THR A 233 -3.94 -29.44 5.26
CA THR A 233 -3.25 -28.73 4.20
C THR A 233 -3.51 -29.56 2.97
N HIS A 234 -4.51 -29.15 2.19
CA HIS A 234 -4.62 -29.59 0.82
C HIS A 234 -3.21 -29.55 0.25
N ASN A 235 -2.69 -30.72 -0.15
CA ASN A 235 -1.36 -30.89 -0.70
C ASN A 235 -1.10 -29.79 -1.75
N LEU A 236 -0.33 -28.77 -1.38
CA LEU A 236 0.08 -27.73 -2.30
C LEU A 236 1.01 -28.43 -3.31
N ARG A 237 0.47 -28.81 -4.46
CA ARG A 237 1.25 -29.39 -5.54
C ARG A 237 1.88 -28.25 -6.31
N LEU A 238 3.13 -27.95 -5.98
CA LEU A 238 3.94 -27.05 -6.79
C LEU A 238 4.37 -27.78 -8.05
N LYS A 239 4.02 -27.18 -9.21
CA LYS A 239 4.45 -27.63 -10.53
C LYS A 239 5.26 -26.49 -11.16
N PRO A 240 6.59 -26.46 -10.99
CA PRO A 240 7.41 -25.48 -11.66
C PRO A 240 7.37 -25.70 -13.17
N ILE A 241 7.22 -24.63 -13.93
CA ILE A 241 7.22 -24.62 -15.40
C ILE A 241 8.32 -23.65 -15.82
N GLY A 242 9.35 -24.16 -16.49
CA GLY A 242 10.37 -23.35 -17.12
C GLY A 242 9.88 -22.90 -18.51
N VAL A 243 9.97 -21.61 -18.78
CA VAL A 243 9.62 -21.01 -20.08
C VAL A 243 10.73 -20.06 -20.51
N PRO A 244 10.97 -19.90 -21.83
CA PRO A 244 12.10 -19.12 -22.33
C PRO A 244 11.91 -17.60 -22.20
N ASP A 245 10.68 -17.11 -22.18
CA ASP A 245 10.38 -15.67 -22.13
C ASP A 245 9.04 -15.37 -21.46
N VAL A 246 8.79 -14.11 -21.18
CA VAL A 246 7.59 -13.58 -20.52
C VAL A 246 6.32 -13.86 -21.34
N ALA A 247 6.38 -13.79 -22.66
CA ALA A 247 5.20 -14.02 -23.51
C ALA A 247 4.77 -15.50 -23.44
N MET A 248 5.73 -16.41 -23.41
CA MET A 248 5.46 -17.85 -23.20
C MET A 248 4.98 -18.14 -21.78
N GLU A 249 5.46 -17.39 -20.80
CA GLU A 249 4.98 -17.48 -19.41
C GLU A 249 3.50 -17.13 -19.31
N VAL A 250 3.11 -15.96 -19.83
CA VAL A 250 1.71 -15.50 -19.86
C VAL A 250 0.83 -16.51 -20.59
N ARG A 251 1.25 -17.02 -21.76
CA ARG A 251 0.51 -18.06 -22.49
C ARG A 251 0.36 -19.35 -21.69
N SER A 252 1.39 -19.72 -20.94
CA SER A 252 1.35 -20.92 -20.09
C SER A 252 0.38 -20.75 -18.93
N VAL A 253 0.30 -19.56 -18.33
CA VAL A 253 -0.68 -19.21 -17.32
C VAL A 253 -2.10 -19.32 -17.86
N VAL A 254 -2.40 -18.70 -19.02
CA VAL A 254 -3.72 -18.79 -19.65
C VAL A 254 -4.10 -20.23 -19.96
N ARG A 255 -3.16 -21.02 -20.50
CA ARG A 255 -3.38 -22.45 -20.79
C ARG A 255 -3.72 -23.23 -19.53
N GLU A 256 -3.01 -22.98 -18.43
CA GLU A 256 -3.28 -23.65 -17.16
C GLU A 256 -4.66 -23.28 -16.59
N ILE A 257 -5.06 -21.99 -16.68
CA ILE A 257 -6.40 -21.55 -16.29
C ILE A 257 -7.48 -22.29 -17.08
N VAL A 258 -7.32 -22.41 -18.41
CA VAL A 258 -8.24 -23.15 -19.27
C VAL A 258 -8.30 -24.62 -18.89
N ASN A 259 -7.16 -25.25 -18.61
CA ASN A 259 -7.09 -26.64 -18.18
C ASN A 259 -7.81 -26.86 -16.84
N GLN A 260 -7.62 -25.94 -15.88
CA GLN A 260 -8.29 -26.01 -14.59
C GLN A 260 -9.82 -25.82 -14.74
N ALA A 261 -10.25 -24.89 -15.61
CA ALA A 261 -11.66 -24.68 -15.91
C ALA A 261 -12.29 -25.93 -16.58
N ARG A 262 -11.58 -26.56 -17.53
CA ARG A 262 -12.01 -27.81 -18.15
C ARG A 262 -12.10 -28.96 -17.15
N SER A 263 -11.30 -28.94 -16.10
CA SER A 263 -11.39 -29.92 -15.00
C SER A 263 -12.54 -29.63 -14.01
N GLY A 264 -13.38 -28.62 -14.27
CA GLY A 264 -14.57 -28.29 -13.49
C GLY A 264 -14.36 -27.20 -12.42
N LYS A 265 -13.18 -26.58 -12.35
CA LYS A 265 -12.96 -25.43 -11.44
C LYS A 265 -13.62 -24.18 -12.01
N ARG A 266 -14.28 -23.42 -11.15
CA ARG A 266 -14.86 -22.14 -11.52
C ARG A 266 -13.77 -21.06 -11.59
N PHE A 267 -13.90 -20.07 -12.47
CA PHE A 267 -12.94 -18.98 -12.60
C PHE A 267 -12.73 -18.22 -11.28
N ASN A 268 -13.77 -18.03 -10.48
CA ASN A 268 -13.68 -17.39 -9.17
C ASN A 268 -12.92 -18.21 -8.09
N GLN A 269 -12.47 -19.39 -8.41
CA GLN A 269 -11.61 -20.26 -7.57
C GLN A 269 -10.16 -20.23 -8.02
N LEU A 270 -9.85 -19.54 -9.12
CA LEU A 270 -8.52 -19.42 -9.69
C LEU A 270 -7.98 -18.03 -9.40
N ALA A 271 -6.69 -17.92 -9.12
CA ALA A 271 -5.99 -16.67 -8.92
C ALA A 271 -4.63 -16.72 -9.59
N VAL A 272 -4.26 -15.63 -10.26
CA VAL A 272 -2.90 -15.41 -10.77
C VAL A 272 -2.20 -14.45 -9.81
N VAL A 273 -1.02 -14.84 -9.34
CA VAL A 273 -0.19 -14.00 -8.47
C VAL A 273 1.12 -13.75 -9.19
N PHE A 274 1.50 -12.51 -9.33
CA PHE A 274 2.76 -12.09 -9.95
C PHE A 274 3.53 -11.17 -9.00
N GLU A 275 4.82 -11.17 -9.10
CA GLU A 275 5.71 -10.39 -8.26
C GLU A 275 5.86 -8.95 -8.76
N ASP A 276 5.83 -8.77 -10.10
CA ASP A 276 6.05 -7.52 -10.79
C ASP A 276 4.78 -7.03 -11.49
N ASP A 277 4.44 -5.75 -11.28
CA ASP A 277 3.28 -5.10 -11.90
C ASP A 277 3.33 -5.05 -13.45
N SER A 278 4.51 -5.18 -14.04
CA SER A 278 4.67 -5.26 -15.51
C SER A 278 3.93 -6.44 -16.16
N TYR A 279 3.67 -7.48 -15.37
CA TYR A 279 2.87 -8.63 -15.81
C TYR A 279 1.36 -8.34 -15.83
N SER A 280 0.88 -7.37 -15.05
CA SER A 280 -0.56 -7.10 -14.86
C SER A 280 -1.28 -6.89 -16.19
N ASN A 281 -0.80 -5.95 -17.00
CA ASN A 281 -1.44 -5.60 -18.28
C ASN A 281 -1.34 -6.76 -19.28
N ARG A 282 -0.19 -7.42 -19.37
CA ARG A 282 0.02 -8.55 -20.30
C ARG A 282 -0.88 -9.75 -19.97
N ILE A 283 -1.07 -10.04 -18.68
CA ILE A 283 -1.94 -11.12 -18.23
C ILE A 283 -3.40 -10.73 -18.47
N ALA A 284 -3.80 -9.49 -18.17
CA ALA A 284 -5.16 -9.03 -18.39
C ALA A 284 -5.53 -9.10 -19.88
N GLU A 285 -4.70 -8.56 -20.76
CA GLU A 285 -4.88 -8.62 -22.22
C GLU A 285 -4.97 -10.06 -22.73
N ALA A 286 -4.08 -10.95 -22.28
CA ALA A 286 -4.10 -12.34 -22.71
C ALA A 286 -5.33 -13.12 -22.22
N LEU A 287 -5.87 -12.78 -21.06
CA LEU A 287 -7.10 -13.36 -20.52
C LEU A 287 -8.33 -12.81 -21.24
N GLU A 288 -8.36 -11.52 -21.57
CA GLU A 288 -9.39 -10.89 -22.37
C GLU A 288 -9.46 -11.49 -23.79
N LEU A 289 -8.31 -11.63 -24.47
CA LEU A 289 -8.23 -12.31 -25.76
C LEU A 289 -8.71 -13.77 -25.75
N ALA A 290 -8.71 -14.39 -24.56
CA ALA A 290 -9.21 -15.76 -24.36
C ALA A 290 -10.65 -15.81 -23.84
N ASP A 291 -11.39 -14.68 -23.80
CA ASP A 291 -12.74 -14.55 -23.23
C ASP A 291 -12.84 -15.05 -21.77
N ILE A 292 -11.77 -14.91 -20.99
CA ILE A 292 -11.73 -15.32 -19.59
C ILE A 292 -12.03 -14.10 -18.71
N PRO A 293 -13.13 -14.14 -17.91
CA PRO A 293 -13.48 -13.02 -17.05
C PRO A 293 -12.42 -12.79 -15.96
N VAL A 294 -11.93 -11.56 -15.85
CA VAL A 294 -10.92 -11.14 -14.88
C VAL A 294 -11.54 -10.22 -13.85
N SER A 295 -11.15 -10.38 -12.59
CA SER A 295 -11.43 -9.42 -11.53
C SER A 295 -10.09 -9.03 -10.89
N GLY A 296 -9.72 -7.78 -11.01
CA GLY A 296 -8.45 -7.25 -10.49
C GLY A 296 -8.53 -5.74 -10.33
N PRO A 297 -7.45 -5.11 -9.88
CA PRO A 297 -7.36 -3.66 -9.92
C PRO A 297 -7.41 -3.22 -11.39
N ASP A 298 -8.40 -2.39 -11.71
CA ASP A 298 -8.46 -1.73 -13.01
C ASP A 298 -7.30 -0.73 -13.06
N ARG A 299 -6.28 -1.03 -13.87
CA ARG A 299 -5.06 -0.25 -14.00
C ARG A 299 -4.91 0.32 -15.40
N THR A 300 -6.01 0.55 -16.09
CA THR A 300 -5.96 1.29 -17.34
C THR A 300 -5.40 2.68 -17.04
N ALA A 301 -4.24 3.01 -17.59
CA ALA A 301 -3.71 4.36 -17.46
C ALA A 301 -4.71 5.35 -18.06
N LEU A 302 -4.89 6.51 -17.42
CA LEU A 302 -5.85 7.51 -17.92
C LEU A 302 -5.63 7.84 -19.38
N ILE A 303 -4.36 7.87 -19.83
CA ILE A 303 -3.96 8.13 -21.21
C ILE A 303 -4.46 7.05 -22.20
N ASP A 304 -4.72 5.85 -21.72
CA ASP A 304 -5.23 4.73 -22.52
C ASP A 304 -6.77 4.71 -22.57
N THR A 305 -7.42 5.57 -21.79
CA THR A 305 -8.87 5.75 -21.86
C THR A 305 -9.25 6.75 -22.94
N PRO A 306 -10.45 6.66 -23.53
CA PRO A 306 -10.92 7.66 -24.51
C PRO A 306 -10.86 9.10 -23.97
N GLU A 307 -11.18 9.29 -22.69
CA GLU A 307 -11.14 10.58 -22.01
C GLU A 307 -9.70 11.09 -21.85
N GLY A 308 -8.78 10.20 -21.49
CA GLY A 308 -7.36 10.53 -21.39
C GLY A 308 -6.72 10.85 -22.73
N GLN A 309 -7.07 10.10 -23.78
CA GLN A 309 -6.64 10.38 -25.15
C GLN A 309 -7.17 11.72 -25.66
N PHE A 310 -8.41 12.06 -25.35
CA PHE A 310 -8.99 13.36 -25.68
C PHE A 310 -8.24 14.51 -24.98
N VAL A 311 -7.96 14.37 -23.68
CA VAL A 311 -7.18 15.38 -22.91
C VAL A 311 -5.76 15.51 -23.47
N ASN A 312 -5.10 14.38 -23.75
CA ASN A 312 -3.77 14.39 -24.32
C ASN A 312 -3.74 15.06 -25.72
N GLY A 313 -4.71 14.73 -26.56
CA GLY A 313 -4.86 15.37 -27.87
C GLY A 313 -5.12 16.88 -27.80
N LEU A 314 -5.81 17.36 -26.75
CA LEU A 314 -5.93 18.80 -26.50
C LEU A 314 -4.62 19.44 -26.09
N LEU A 315 -3.81 18.76 -25.28
CA LEU A 315 -2.52 19.27 -24.83
C LEU A 315 -1.48 19.31 -25.97
N ASP A 316 -1.58 18.41 -26.95
CA ASP A 316 -0.72 18.39 -28.13
C ASP A 316 -1.02 19.54 -29.13
N VAL A 317 -2.14 20.26 -28.96
CA VAL A 317 -2.56 21.37 -29.84
C VAL A 317 -2.05 22.74 -29.35
N PHE A 318 -1.66 22.81 -28.07
CA PHE A 318 -1.11 24.02 -27.42
C PHE A 318 0.40 23.93 -27.21
#